data_ded7af9adffcb7e3e8733f22d452c7a6
#
_entry.id   ded7af9adffcb7e3e8733f22d452c7a6
#
_cell.length_a   1.000
_cell.length_b   1.000
_cell.length_c   1.000
_cell.angle_alpha   90.00
_cell.angle_beta   90.00
_cell.angle_gamma   90.00
#
_symmetry.space_group_name_H-M   'P 1'
#
loop_
_entity.id
_entity.type
_entity.pdbx_description
1 polymer ?
#
loop_
_entity_poly.entity_id
_entity_poly.type
_entity_poly.pdbx_seq_one_letter_code
_entity_poly.pdbx_strand_id
1 'polypeptide(L)'
;MSNTKQNPKSLRFASINKRIEQNIVLPTETSVLGGKFIQWGDKNAYPDYLLHLYRNCATLRSVINGAVDYVCGDAIESVTMTGKRINRAGDTKASLVEALARDYFTFGGFALEVVRNHEGNVAEVSALPMQYLRSDKFNESFMYCEDWSKRKNEAEVLAKFVPTNKDIVRSVYFYKNATCNTYPEPIYAASIKPCEIECNIDNYHLNAISNGFAGSFIVNFNNGVPDDETKDEIERAFNSKFAGSENAGRIAFCWNENKESATTLDKLEVDNFGDRYSSLAKHSRQQIFTAFRANPNLFGIPTDSLGFSSEEYESAFKLFNRTVIRPAQKRICDALDEIFGAEGALSIKPFTLEGEIEKTVQ
;
A
#
# COMPACT_ATOMS: atom_id res chain seq x y z
N MET A 1 24.25 -65.38 7.15
CA MET A 1 23.15 -64.46 6.86
C MET A 1 23.54 -63.08 7.36
N SER A 2 24.08 -62.26 6.47
CA SER A 2 24.52 -60.92 6.81
C SER A 2 23.39 -59.94 6.43
N ASN A 3 22.83 -59.32 7.42
CA ASN A 3 21.86 -58.24 7.26
C ASN A 3 22.55 -56.97 6.77
N THR A 4 22.53 -56.73 5.48
CA THR A 4 22.96 -55.46 4.89
C THR A 4 21.86 -54.44 5.19
N LYS A 5 22.07 -53.55 6.18
CA LYS A 5 21.26 -52.39 6.38
C LYS A 5 21.44 -51.47 5.18
N GLN A 6 20.42 -51.34 4.34
CA GLN A 6 20.35 -50.30 3.33
C GLN A 6 20.29 -48.96 4.04
N ASN A 7 21.34 -48.15 3.86
CA ASN A 7 21.30 -46.74 4.28
C ASN A 7 20.23 -45.99 3.49
N PRO A 8 19.41 -45.20 4.14
CA PRO A 8 18.39 -44.43 3.45
C PRO A 8 19.08 -43.37 2.58
N LYS A 9 18.68 -43.32 1.30
CA LYS A 9 19.10 -42.29 0.33
C LYS A 9 18.88 -40.91 0.96
N SER A 10 19.95 -40.18 1.23
CA SER A 10 19.82 -38.79 1.74
C SER A 10 19.57 -37.85 0.58
N LEU A 11 18.31 -37.56 0.32
CA LEU A 11 17.89 -36.42 -0.51
C LEU A 11 18.07 -35.15 0.33
N ARG A 12 19.08 -34.36 0.04
CA ARG A 12 19.17 -32.99 0.59
C ARG A 12 18.59 -32.03 -0.43
N PHE A 13 17.43 -31.44 -0.09
CA PHE A 13 16.89 -30.29 -0.78
C PHE A 13 17.54 -29.05 -0.17
N ALA A 14 18.45 -28.42 -0.87
CA ALA A 14 18.78 -27.03 -0.62
C ALA A 14 17.63 -26.18 -1.12
N SER A 15 16.55 -26.12 -0.36
CA SER A 15 15.50 -25.17 -0.62
C SER A 15 16.00 -23.81 -0.11
N ILE A 16 16.44 -22.96 -1.01
CA ILE A 16 16.47 -21.51 -0.77
C ILE A 16 15.03 -21.03 -0.80
N ASN A 17 14.19 -21.65 0.01
CA ASN A 17 12.97 -21.01 0.44
C ASN A 17 13.38 -20.07 1.56
N LYS A 18 13.90 -18.89 1.21
CA LYS A 18 13.44 -17.74 1.93
C LYS A 18 11.93 -17.79 1.71
N ARG A 19 11.15 -18.43 2.61
CA ARG A 19 9.75 -18.10 2.76
C ARG A 19 9.75 -16.59 2.72
N ILE A 20 9.18 -16.03 1.70
CA ILE A 20 8.59 -14.71 1.82
C ILE A 20 7.59 -14.99 2.93
N GLU A 21 8.01 -14.80 4.19
CA GLU A 21 7.09 -14.59 5.26
C GLU A 21 6.30 -13.41 4.76
N GLN A 22 5.16 -13.72 4.17
CA GLN A 22 4.11 -12.73 3.97
C GLN A 22 3.75 -12.35 5.40
N ASN A 23 4.50 -11.41 5.94
CA ASN A 23 4.11 -10.65 7.09
C ASN A 23 2.91 -9.84 6.62
N ILE A 24 1.75 -10.53 6.53
CA ILE A 24 0.48 -9.84 6.43
C ILE A 24 0.41 -9.04 7.72
N VAL A 25 0.76 -7.78 7.60
CA VAL A 25 0.69 -6.85 8.71
C VAL A 25 -0.79 -6.62 8.94
N LEU A 26 -1.37 -7.38 9.87
CA LEU A 26 -2.76 -7.24 10.23
C LEU A 26 -2.96 -5.87 10.89
N PRO A 27 -4.08 -5.18 10.65
CA PRO A 27 -4.43 -3.92 11.29
C PRO A 27 -4.83 -4.14 12.76
N THR A 28 -4.12 -5.02 13.46
CA THR A 28 -4.38 -5.30 14.86
C THR A 28 -3.83 -4.19 15.73
N GLU A 29 -4.67 -3.67 16.59
CA GLU A 29 -4.27 -2.74 17.62
C GLU A 29 -3.62 -3.53 18.76
N THR A 30 -2.31 -3.72 18.68
CA THR A 30 -1.55 -4.35 19.74
C THR A 30 -1.01 -3.31 20.71
N SER A 31 -0.84 -3.73 21.97
CA SER A 31 -0.50 -2.88 23.10
C SER A 31 0.64 -1.87 22.86
N VAL A 32 0.50 -0.83 23.37
CA VAL A 32 1.08 0.31 24.04
C VAL A 32 2.55 0.61 23.78
N LEU A 33 2.77 1.65 23.00
CA LEU A 33 4.03 2.39 22.96
C LEU A 33 4.13 3.29 24.20
N GLY A 34 5.07 2.99 25.11
CA GLY A 34 5.31 3.84 26.28
C GLY A 34 4.15 3.95 27.27
N GLY A 35 3.25 2.98 27.35
CA GLY A 35 2.18 2.89 28.35
C GLY A 35 0.84 3.55 27.98
N LYS A 36 0.76 4.39 26.96
CA LYS A 36 -0.44 5.17 26.65
C LYS A 36 -0.91 5.04 25.19
N PHE A 37 0.00 4.99 24.22
CA PHE A 37 -0.32 5.02 22.81
C PHE A 37 -0.47 3.62 22.22
N ILE A 38 -1.38 3.44 21.28
CA ILE A 38 -1.68 2.17 20.63
C ILE A 38 -0.79 2.01 19.38
N GLN A 39 -0.23 0.82 19.17
CA GLN A 39 0.49 0.51 17.95
C GLN A 39 -0.49 0.33 16.80
N TRP A 40 -0.14 0.84 15.63
CA TRP A 40 -0.93 0.63 14.43
C TRP A 40 -0.38 -0.58 13.64
N GLY A 41 -0.99 -1.73 13.88
CA GLY A 41 -0.56 -3.02 13.35
C GLY A 41 0.58 -3.68 14.14
N ASP A 42 0.96 -4.88 13.72
CA ASP A 42 2.10 -5.57 14.32
C ASP A 42 3.37 -4.73 14.16
N LYS A 43 4.15 -4.64 15.24
CA LYS A 43 5.38 -3.82 15.30
C LYS A 43 5.19 -2.38 14.79
N ASN A 44 3.98 -1.86 14.82
CA ASN A 44 3.65 -0.51 14.38
C ASN A 44 3.84 -0.27 12.86
N ALA A 45 3.86 -1.31 12.03
CA ALA A 45 4.26 -1.28 10.64
C ALA A 45 3.10 -1.19 9.63
N TYR A 46 1.84 -1.18 10.08
CA TYR A 46 0.70 -1.19 9.17
C TYR A 46 0.63 0.03 8.23
N PRO A 47 0.90 1.28 8.66
CA PRO A 47 0.93 2.42 7.75
C PRO A 47 2.01 2.30 6.67
N ASP A 48 3.21 1.84 7.06
CA ASP A 48 4.30 1.64 6.10
C ASP A 48 3.97 0.54 5.09
N TYR A 49 3.27 -0.49 5.53
CA TYR A 49 2.76 -1.55 4.65
C TYR A 49 1.73 -1.02 3.64
N LEU A 50 0.77 -0.19 4.05
CA LEU A 50 -0.18 0.45 3.13
C LEU A 50 0.53 1.36 2.11
N LEU A 51 1.54 2.11 2.54
CA LEU A 51 2.37 2.91 1.65
C LEU A 51 3.22 2.05 0.71
N HIS A 52 3.69 0.90 1.17
CA HIS A 52 4.37 -0.06 0.30
C HIS A 52 3.44 -0.54 -0.82
N LEU A 53 2.20 -0.92 -0.50
CA LEU A 53 1.20 -1.28 -1.50
C LEU A 53 0.89 -0.13 -2.47
N TYR A 54 0.68 1.08 -1.95
CA TYR A 54 0.45 2.28 -2.78
C TYR A 54 1.62 2.56 -3.74
N ARG A 55 2.86 2.31 -3.33
CA ARG A 55 4.04 2.58 -4.16
C ARG A 55 4.30 1.50 -5.21
N ASN A 56 3.93 0.26 -4.93
CA ASN A 56 4.31 -0.90 -5.75
C ASN A 56 3.15 -1.54 -6.52
N CYS A 57 1.89 -1.33 -6.12
CA CYS A 57 0.73 -1.79 -6.87
C CYS A 57 0.28 -0.69 -7.83
N ALA A 58 0.48 -0.89 -9.12
CA ALA A 58 0.20 0.10 -10.16
C ALA A 58 -1.28 0.49 -10.20
N THR A 59 -2.18 -0.50 -10.09
CA THR A 59 -3.63 -0.28 -10.09
C THR A 59 -4.07 0.52 -8.88
N LEU A 60 -3.62 0.14 -7.68
CA LEU A 60 -3.96 0.87 -6.45
C LEU A 60 -3.52 2.33 -6.53
N ARG A 61 -2.28 2.56 -6.96
CA ARG A 61 -1.73 3.91 -7.10
C ARG A 61 -2.51 4.76 -8.10
N SER A 62 -2.87 4.18 -9.25
CA SER A 62 -3.67 4.86 -10.28
C SER A 62 -5.03 5.28 -9.73
N VAL A 63 -5.73 4.38 -9.05
CA VAL A 63 -7.06 4.67 -8.49
C VAL A 63 -6.99 5.72 -7.38
N ILE A 64 -6.01 5.63 -6.47
CA ILE A 64 -5.86 6.63 -5.40
C ILE A 64 -5.52 8.00 -5.99
N ASN A 65 -4.55 8.09 -6.91
CA ASN A 65 -4.16 9.37 -7.51
C ASN A 65 -5.31 10.00 -8.29
N GLY A 66 -6.00 9.23 -9.13
CA GLY A 66 -7.15 9.76 -9.87
C GLY A 66 -8.31 10.17 -8.95
N ALA A 67 -8.55 9.44 -7.84
CA ALA A 67 -9.53 9.87 -6.86
C ALA A 67 -9.12 11.19 -6.16
N VAL A 68 -7.83 11.37 -5.88
CA VAL A 68 -7.28 12.62 -5.34
C VAL A 68 -7.49 13.78 -6.32
N ASP A 69 -7.19 13.57 -7.62
CA ASP A 69 -7.40 14.58 -8.65
C ASP A 69 -8.88 15.00 -8.74
N TYR A 70 -9.79 14.03 -8.72
CA TYR A 70 -11.24 14.34 -8.68
C TYR A 70 -11.67 15.06 -7.41
N VAL A 71 -11.06 14.77 -6.24
CA VAL A 71 -11.33 15.48 -4.99
C VAL A 71 -10.84 16.93 -5.06
N CYS A 72 -9.68 17.18 -5.65
CA CYS A 72 -9.17 18.55 -5.83
C CYS A 72 -10.09 19.39 -6.72
N GLY A 73 -10.82 18.75 -7.64
CA GLY A 73 -11.80 19.43 -8.48
C GLY A 73 -11.21 20.51 -9.38
N ASP A 74 -12.07 21.39 -9.90
CA ASP A 74 -11.67 22.46 -10.83
C ASP A 74 -11.09 23.67 -10.12
N ALA A 75 -11.54 23.98 -8.89
CA ALA A 75 -11.04 25.10 -8.10
C ALA A 75 -11.24 24.87 -6.59
N ILE A 76 -10.32 25.41 -5.81
CA ILE A 76 -10.38 25.40 -4.34
C ILE A 76 -10.37 26.84 -3.84
N GLU A 77 -11.45 27.24 -3.21
CA GLU A 77 -11.69 28.55 -2.65
C GLU A 77 -11.73 28.51 -1.12
N SER A 78 -11.44 29.60 -0.45
CA SER A 78 -11.50 29.69 1.01
C SER A 78 -11.77 31.13 1.43
N VAL A 79 -12.66 31.28 2.40
CA VAL A 79 -12.96 32.59 3.01
C VAL A 79 -12.00 32.91 4.16
N THR A 80 -11.36 31.90 4.75
CA THR A 80 -10.46 32.05 5.90
C THR A 80 -8.99 32.06 5.50
N MET A 81 -8.60 31.20 4.57
CA MET A 81 -7.23 31.08 4.04
C MET A 81 -7.10 31.93 2.75
N THR A 82 -7.13 33.24 2.88
CA THR A 82 -7.13 34.16 1.73
C THR A 82 -5.76 34.29 1.05
N GLY A 83 -4.67 33.97 1.75
CA GLY A 83 -3.31 34.02 1.22
C GLY A 83 -3.03 32.96 0.14
N LYS A 84 -2.01 33.24 -0.69
CA LYS A 84 -1.49 32.23 -1.64
C LYS A 84 -0.86 31.06 -0.90
N ARG A 85 -0.22 31.32 0.23
CA ARG A 85 0.36 30.33 1.15
C ARG A 85 -0.45 30.34 2.43
N ILE A 86 -0.72 29.17 2.99
CA ILE A 86 -1.58 28.97 4.14
C ILE A 86 -0.82 28.68 5.44
N ASN A 87 0.46 28.40 5.37
CA ASN A 87 1.35 28.12 6.50
C ASN A 87 2.79 28.53 6.21
N ARG A 88 3.66 28.39 7.23
CA ARG A 88 5.09 28.68 7.14
C ARG A 88 5.86 27.72 6.23
N ALA A 89 5.38 26.49 6.07
CA ALA A 89 5.98 25.53 5.14
C ALA A 89 5.80 25.94 3.67
N GLY A 90 4.86 26.88 3.41
CA GLY A 90 4.62 27.39 2.07
C GLY A 90 3.55 26.61 1.31
N ASP A 91 2.76 25.81 1.99
CA ASP A 91 1.65 25.06 1.40
C ASP A 91 0.60 25.99 0.83
N THR A 92 -0.06 25.50 -0.20
CA THR A 92 -1.25 26.12 -0.80
C THR A 92 -2.52 25.39 -0.37
N LYS A 93 -3.67 25.99 -0.60
CA LYS A 93 -4.96 25.30 -0.38
C LYS A 93 -5.06 24.00 -1.17
N ALA A 94 -4.55 24.01 -2.41
CA ALA A 94 -4.58 22.85 -3.27
C ALA A 94 -3.66 21.73 -2.74
N SER A 95 -2.42 22.05 -2.33
CA SER A 95 -1.51 21.06 -1.77
C SER A 95 -2.03 20.49 -0.44
N LEU A 96 -2.72 21.30 0.36
CA LEU A 96 -3.36 20.82 1.58
C LEU A 96 -4.46 19.80 1.25
N VAL A 97 -5.39 20.14 0.38
CA VAL A 97 -6.49 19.23 -0.02
C VAL A 97 -5.95 17.96 -0.64
N GLU A 98 -4.94 18.06 -1.51
CA GLU A 98 -4.27 16.92 -2.13
C GLU A 98 -3.68 15.96 -1.07
N ALA A 99 -2.97 16.51 -0.08
CA ALA A 99 -2.38 15.70 1.00
C ALA A 99 -3.45 15.01 1.85
N LEU A 100 -4.50 15.74 2.24
CA LEU A 100 -5.60 15.17 3.04
C LEU A 100 -6.39 14.11 2.26
N ALA A 101 -6.66 14.35 0.97
CA ALA A 101 -7.33 13.38 0.11
C ALA A 101 -6.49 12.11 -0.07
N ARG A 102 -5.18 12.25 -0.25
CA ARG A 102 -4.26 11.11 -0.38
C ARG A 102 -4.24 10.27 0.89
N ASP A 103 -4.15 10.89 2.06
CA ASP A 103 -4.21 10.17 3.34
C ASP A 103 -5.58 9.52 3.55
N TYR A 104 -6.66 10.20 3.20
CA TYR A 104 -8.01 9.66 3.28
C TYR A 104 -8.19 8.38 2.45
N PHE A 105 -7.73 8.37 1.21
CA PHE A 105 -7.84 7.18 0.36
C PHE A 105 -6.83 6.09 0.72
N THR A 106 -5.65 6.45 1.21
CA THR A 106 -4.60 5.49 1.58
C THR A 106 -4.88 4.81 2.92
N PHE A 107 -5.34 5.58 3.92
CA PHE A 107 -5.48 5.10 5.30
C PHE A 107 -6.94 5.02 5.78
N GLY A 108 -7.88 5.69 5.11
CA GLY A 108 -9.27 5.83 5.56
C GLY A 108 -9.51 7.00 6.50
N GLY A 109 -8.55 7.87 6.67
CA GLY A 109 -8.60 9.07 7.51
C GLY A 109 -7.52 10.06 7.15
N PHE A 110 -7.51 11.20 7.83
CA PHE A 110 -6.49 12.23 7.68
C PHE A 110 -6.28 13.00 8.98
N ALA A 111 -5.15 13.67 9.09
CA ALA A 111 -4.87 14.52 10.24
C ALA A 111 -4.36 15.89 9.80
N LEU A 112 -4.68 16.90 10.61
CA LEU A 112 -4.17 18.26 10.45
C LEU A 112 -3.51 18.71 11.75
N GLU A 113 -2.36 19.34 11.63
CA GLU A 113 -1.80 20.15 12.67
C GLU A 113 -2.49 21.52 12.63
N VAL A 114 -2.97 21.96 13.77
CA VAL A 114 -3.62 23.28 13.95
C VAL A 114 -2.79 24.09 14.91
N VAL A 115 -2.30 25.23 14.45
CA VAL A 115 -1.52 26.18 15.26
C VAL A 115 -2.36 27.43 15.53
N ARG A 116 -2.43 27.82 16.81
CA ARG A 116 -3.16 29.03 17.25
C ARG A 116 -2.18 30.17 17.55
N ASN A 117 -2.63 31.39 17.34
CA ASN A 117 -1.94 32.60 17.75
C ASN A 117 -2.19 32.90 19.25
N HIS A 118 -1.56 33.96 19.77
CA HIS A 118 -1.69 34.37 21.17
C HIS A 118 -3.12 34.77 21.57
N GLU A 119 -3.99 35.10 20.62
CA GLU A 119 -5.39 35.41 20.85
C GLU A 119 -6.29 34.15 20.86
N GLY A 120 -5.68 32.98 20.59
CA GLY A 120 -6.39 31.72 20.49
C GLY A 120 -7.08 31.46 19.14
N ASN A 121 -6.86 32.34 18.15
CA ASN A 121 -7.37 32.15 16.80
C ASN A 121 -6.46 31.18 16.02
N VAL A 122 -7.06 30.42 15.09
CA VAL A 122 -6.28 29.55 14.19
C VAL A 122 -5.43 30.43 13.27
N ALA A 123 -4.13 30.27 13.37
CA ALA A 123 -3.15 31.00 12.57
C ALA A 123 -2.67 30.20 11.36
N GLU A 124 -2.43 28.90 11.53
CA GLU A 124 -1.91 28.01 10.50
C GLU A 124 -2.57 26.64 10.60
N VAL A 125 -2.71 26.00 9.46
CA VAL A 125 -3.06 24.59 9.34
C VAL A 125 -2.09 23.90 8.38
N SER A 126 -1.72 22.67 8.71
CA SER A 126 -0.85 21.85 7.89
C SER A 126 -1.36 20.42 7.86
N ALA A 127 -1.21 19.73 6.74
CA ALA A 127 -1.46 18.29 6.70
C ALA A 127 -0.41 17.57 7.56
N LEU A 128 -0.87 16.73 8.47
CA LEU A 128 0.00 15.93 9.32
C LEU A 128 -0.02 14.48 8.81
N PRO A 129 1.09 13.97 8.23
CA PRO A 129 1.08 12.67 7.59
C PRO A 129 0.67 11.56 8.57
N MET A 130 -0.37 10.82 8.23
CA MET A 130 -0.95 9.77 9.08
C MET A 130 0.05 8.68 9.45
N GLN A 131 1.01 8.38 8.58
CA GLN A 131 2.05 7.37 8.81
C GLN A 131 2.91 7.68 10.05
N TYR A 132 3.09 8.96 10.38
CA TYR A 132 3.93 9.41 11.50
C TYR A 132 3.15 9.57 12.80
N LEU A 133 1.81 9.43 12.76
CA LEU A 133 0.95 9.69 13.90
C LEU A 133 0.53 8.39 14.59
N ARG A 134 0.59 8.39 15.92
CA ARG A 134 0.00 7.34 16.77
C ARG A 134 -0.89 7.97 17.80
N SER A 135 -1.96 7.26 18.14
CA SER A 135 -3.01 7.77 19.01
C SER A 135 -3.12 6.95 20.30
N ASP A 136 -3.61 7.57 21.35
CA ASP A 136 -4.16 6.82 22.46
C ASP A 136 -5.50 6.15 22.08
N LYS A 137 -6.02 5.30 22.98
CA LYS A 137 -7.22 4.51 22.72
C LYS A 137 -8.46 5.35 22.38
N PHE A 138 -8.52 6.58 22.86
CA PHE A 138 -9.70 7.44 22.75
C PHE A 138 -9.52 8.57 21.73
N ASN A 139 -8.39 8.65 21.07
CA ASN A 139 -8.02 9.74 20.15
C ASN A 139 -8.01 11.13 20.84
N GLU A 140 -7.60 11.19 22.10
CA GLU A 140 -7.48 12.44 22.88
C GLU A 140 -6.04 12.97 22.90
N SER A 141 -5.06 12.11 22.66
CA SER A 141 -3.65 12.47 22.58
C SER A 141 -2.98 11.73 21.44
N PHE A 142 -2.06 12.41 20.78
CA PHE A 142 -1.34 11.88 19.63
C PHE A 142 0.14 11.96 19.86
N MET A 143 0.88 10.96 19.41
CA MET A 143 2.33 10.94 19.38
C MET A 143 2.78 11.04 17.93
N TYR A 144 3.56 12.06 17.62
CA TYR A 144 4.15 12.27 16.30
C TYR A 144 5.61 11.84 16.32
N CYS A 145 6.02 11.04 15.34
CA CYS A 145 7.40 10.62 15.16
C CYS A 145 7.64 10.26 13.69
N GLU A 146 8.65 10.84 13.07
CA GLU A 146 9.00 10.56 11.67
C GLU A 146 9.69 9.22 11.51
N ASP A 147 10.41 8.76 12.52
CA ASP A 147 11.13 7.47 12.51
C ASP A 147 10.76 6.62 13.73
N TRP A 148 9.81 5.74 13.56
CA TRP A 148 9.34 4.84 14.59
C TRP A 148 10.37 3.76 14.99
N SER A 149 11.47 3.59 14.25
CA SER A 149 12.59 2.70 14.62
C SER A 149 13.47 3.30 15.73
N LYS A 150 13.55 4.64 15.83
CA LYS A 150 14.43 5.39 16.73
C LYS A 150 13.72 6.02 17.94
N ARG A 151 12.59 5.52 18.32
CA ARG A 151 11.58 5.98 19.28
C ARG A 151 11.98 6.81 20.50
N LYS A 152 13.18 6.71 21.00
CA LYS A 152 13.42 7.08 22.41
C LYS A 152 13.52 8.57 22.71
N ASN A 153 13.82 9.43 21.74
CA ASN A 153 14.17 10.82 22.02
C ASN A 153 13.52 11.88 21.12
N GLU A 154 12.70 11.49 20.12
CA GLU A 154 12.24 12.43 19.08
C GLU A 154 10.71 12.51 18.95
N ALA A 155 9.96 11.72 19.73
CA ALA A 155 8.51 11.71 19.61
C ALA A 155 7.88 12.86 20.38
N GLU A 156 7.10 13.68 19.68
CA GLU A 156 6.33 14.78 20.26
C GLU A 156 4.92 14.32 20.61
N VAL A 157 4.41 14.74 21.77
CA VAL A 157 3.04 14.48 22.20
C VAL A 157 2.19 15.72 21.95
N LEU A 158 1.16 15.58 21.13
CA LEU A 158 0.23 16.62 20.75
C LEU A 158 -1.16 16.31 21.30
N ALA A 159 -1.86 17.33 21.77
CA ALA A 159 -3.25 17.21 22.22
C ALA A 159 -4.21 17.18 21.02
N LYS A 160 -5.39 16.61 21.23
CA LYS A 160 -6.50 16.71 20.28
C LYS A 160 -6.92 18.17 20.12
N PHE A 161 -7.24 18.54 18.88
CA PHE A 161 -7.87 19.82 18.62
C PHE A 161 -9.28 19.86 19.22
N VAL A 162 -9.55 20.92 19.98
CA VAL A 162 -10.87 21.23 20.55
C VAL A 162 -11.18 22.69 20.20
N PRO A 163 -12.28 22.98 19.48
CA PRO A 163 -12.60 24.34 19.02
C PRO A 163 -12.66 25.35 20.18
N THR A 164 -13.22 24.96 21.31
CA THR A 164 -13.43 25.82 22.49
C THR A 164 -12.17 26.01 23.35
N ASN A 165 -11.19 25.14 23.22
CA ASN A 165 -9.95 25.25 24.01
C ASN A 165 -8.91 26.09 23.26
N LYS A 166 -8.83 27.36 23.61
CA LYS A 166 -7.94 28.34 22.98
C LYS A 166 -6.52 28.39 23.55
N ASP A 167 -6.28 27.72 24.67
CA ASP A 167 -5.01 27.77 25.39
C ASP A 167 -3.94 26.86 24.76
N ILE A 168 -4.36 25.85 23.98
CA ILE A 168 -3.45 24.93 23.34
C ILE A 168 -2.97 25.51 22.02
N VAL A 169 -1.68 25.85 21.96
CA VAL A 169 -1.06 26.48 20.78
C VAL A 169 -0.97 25.51 19.61
N ARG A 170 -0.54 24.24 19.84
CA ARG A 170 -0.42 23.20 18.81
C ARG A 170 -1.31 22.01 19.16
N SER A 171 -2.14 21.59 18.25
CA SER A 171 -3.07 20.49 18.43
C SER A 171 -3.30 19.73 17.13
N VAL A 172 -3.87 18.54 17.23
CA VAL A 172 -4.14 17.66 16.08
C VAL A 172 -5.64 17.55 15.89
N TYR A 173 -6.13 17.93 14.72
CA TYR A 173 -7.43 17.51 14.23
C TYR A 173 -7.27 16.15 13.55
N PHE A 174 -8.01 15.17 14.03
CA PHE A 174 -7.90 13.79 13.56
C PHE A 174 -9.27 13.30 13.09
N TYR A 175 -9.34 13.03 11.78
CA TYR A 175 -10.50 12.41 11.17
C TYR A 175 -10.23 10.93 10.90
N LYS A 176 -11.14 10.07 11.31
CA LYS A 176 -11.18 8.66 10.90
C LYS A 176 -12.56 8.30 10.39
N ASN A 177 -12.62 7.36 9.42
CA ASN A 177 -13.88 6.77 9.01
C ASN A 177 -14.53 6.00 10.18
N ALA A 178 -15.84 5.71 10.06
CA ALA A 178 -16.60 5.05 11.12
C ALA A 178 -16.15 3.59 11.30
N THR A 179 -15.15 3.39 12.16
CA THR A 179 -14.68 2.09 12.59
C THR A 179 -14.72 2.00 14.12
N CYS A 180 -14.77 0.78 14.65
CA CYS A 180 -14.66 0.54 16.09
C CYS A 180 -13.22 0.66 16.61
N ASN A 181 -12.25 0.73 15.70
CA ASN A 181 -10.81 0.74 16.00
C ASN A 181 -10.32 2.15 16.36
N THR A 182 -9.19 2.25 17.05
CA THR A 182 -8.50 3.52 17.31
C THR A 182 -8.09 4.21 16.03
N TYR A 183 -7.60 3.43 15.05
CA TYR A 183 -7.15 3.91 13.75
C TYR A 183 -8.21 3.71 12.66
N PRO A 184 -8.15 4.53 11.59
CA PRO A 184 -9.01 4.33 10.43
C PRO A 184 -8.64 3.05 9.66
N GLU A 185 -9.57 2.60 8.85
CA GLU A 185 -9.40 1.47 7.94
C GLU A 185 -9.57 1.96 6.50
N PRO A 186 -8.64 1.62 5.58
CA PRO A 186 -8.73 2.05 4.20
C PRO A 186 -9.98 1.47 3.53
N ILE A 187 -10.58 2.22 2.60
CA ILE A 187 -11.79 1.77 1.89
C ILE A 187 -11.54 0.50 1.06
N TYR A 188 -10.29 0.25 0.69
CA TYR A 188 -9.86 -0.94 -0.06
C TYR A 188 -9.33 -2.07 0.84
N ALA A 189 -9.61 -2.06 2.14
CA ALA A 189 -9.10 -3.06 3.08
C ALA A 189 -9.36 -4.51 2.61
N ALA A 190 -10.55 -4.77 2.02
CA ALA A 190 -10.88 -6.08 1.46
C ALA A 190 -10.04 -6.47 0.22
N SER A 191 -9.40 -5.51 -0.44
CA SER A 191 -8.59 -5.70 -1.63
C SER A 191 -7.08 -5.59 -1.38
N ILE A 192 -6.64 -5.61 -0.13
CA ILE A 192 -5.21 -5.66 0.23
C ILE A 192 -4.53 -6.89 -0.38
N LYS A 193 -5.17 -8.08 -0.27
CA LYS A 193 -4.64 -9.30 -0.91
C LYS A 193 -4.55 -9.21 -2.44
N PRO A 194 -5.57 -8.74 -3.17
CA PRO A 194 -5.44 -8.39 -4.60
C PRO A 194 -4.26 -7.47 -4.91
N CYS A 195 -4.02 -6.44 -4.10
CA CYS A 195 -2.85 -5.55 -4.29
C CYS A 195 -1.53 -6.31 -4.12
N GLU A 196 -1.42 -7.17 -3.10
CA GLU A 196 -0.24 -8.02 -2.91
C GLU A 196 -0.03 -9.01 -4.06
N ILE A 197 -1.11 -9.60 -4.59
CA ILE A 197 -1.04 -10.51 -5.74
C ILE A 197 -0.49 -9.76 -6.95
N GLU A 198 -0.96 -8.55 -7.26
CA GLU A 198 -0.44 -7.74 -8.36
C GLU A 198 1.06 -7.47 -8.19
N CYS A 199 1.49 -7.01 -7.03
CA CYS A 199 2.91 -6.80 -6.72
C CYS A 199 3.76 -8.08 -6.85
N ASN A 200 3.23 -9.24 -6.42
CA ASN A 200 3.95 -10.50 -6.47
C ASN A 200 4.02 -11.07 -7.89
N ILE A 201 3.03 -10.84 -8.74
CA ILE A 201 3.09 -11.18 -10.16
C ILE A 201 4.22 -10.42 -10.84
N ASP A 202 4.33 -9.11 -10.62
CA ASP A 202 5.40 -8.29 -11.17
C ASP A 202 6.78 -8.74 -10.69
N ASN A 203 6.91 -9.02 -9.40
CA ASN A 203 8.14 -9.56 -8.82
C ASN A 203 8.51 -10.93 -9.40
N TYR A 204 7.52 -11.79 -9.63
CA TYR A 204 7.75 -13.09 -10.26
C TYR A 204 8.27 -12.93 -11.69
N HIS A 205 7.63 -12.07 -12.50
CA HIS A 205 8.07 -11.81 -13.88
C HIS A 205 9.47 -11.19 -13.92
N LEU A 206 9.74 -10.22 -13.04
CA LEU A 206 11.07 -9.63 -12.93
C LEU A 206 12.14 -10.67 -12.60
N ASN A 207 11.87 -11.53 -11.62
CA ASN A 207 12.77 -12.63 -11.26
C ASN A 207 12.92 -13.65 -12.39
N ALA A 208 11.85 -13.99 -13.11
CA ALA A 208 11.90 -14.90 -14.24
C ALA A 208 12.76 -14.34 -15.39
N ILE A 209 12.62 -13.04 -15.68
CA ILE A 209 13.44 -12.34 -16.68
C ILE A 209 14.91 -12.29 -16.24
N SER A 210 15.18 -11.90 -15.00
CA SER A 210 16.53 -11.81 -14.44
C SER A 210 17.23 -13.16 -14.43
N ASN A 211 16.50 -14.24 -14.24
CA ASN A 211 17.03 -15.61 -14.27
C ASN A 211 16.99 -16.24 -15.67
N GLY A 212 16.77 -15.46 -16.74
CA GLY A 212 16.76 -15.93 -18.12
C GLY A 212 15.72 -17.01 -18.40
N PHE A 213 14.59 -17.03 -17.68
CA PHE A 213 13.58 -18.10 -17.70
C PHE A 213 14.16 -19.48 -17.41
N ALA A 214 15.34 -19.55 -16.76
CA ALA A 214 15.99 -20.80 -16.43
C ALA A 214 15.11 -21.63 -15.50
N GLY A 215 14.69 -22.78 -15.99
CA GLY A 215 13.97 -23.77 -15.18
C GLY A 215 14.83 -24.27 -14.02
N SER A 216 14.20 -24.95 -13.08
CA SER A 216 14.94 -25.68 -12.05
C SER A 216 15.73 -26.82 -12.71
N PHE A 217 17.03 -26.89 -12.43
CA PHE A 217 17.90 -27.95 -12.95
C PHE A 217 18.20 -28.96 -11.86
N ILE A 218 18.26 -30.22 -12.25
CA ILE A 218 18.79 -31.29 -11.40
C ILE A 218 20.13 -31.69 -11.96
N VAL A 219 21.14 -31.58 -11.14
CA VAL A 219 22.49 -32.09 -11.46
C VAL A 219 22.62 -33.44 -10.79
N ASN A 220 22.68 -34.52 -11.61
CA ASN A 220 22.88 -35.85 -11.13
C ASN A 220 24.37 -36.20 -11.21
N PHE A 221 25.00 -36.47 -10.08
CA PHE A 221 26.33 -37.04 -9.99
C PHE A 221 26.20 -38.57 -9.88
N ASN A 222 26.69 -39.31 -10.87
CA ASN A 222 26.53 -40.76 -10.99
C ASN A 222 27.85 -41.52 -10.79
N ASN A 223 28.79 -40.95 -10.07
CA ASN A 223 30.15 -41.44 -9.85
C ASN A 223 30.40 -41.82 -8.38
N GLY A 224 29.37 -42.23 -7.68
CA GLY A 224 29.41 -42.55 -6.26
C GLY A 224 28.89 -41.43 -5.36
N VAL A 225 28.62 -41.79 -4.11
CA VAL A 225 28.16 -40.84 -3.09
C VAL A 225 29.35 -40.39 -2.26
N PRO A 226 29.85 -39.15 -2.42
CA PRO A 226 31.00 -38.66 -1.64
C PRO A 226 30.60 -38.44 -0.18
N ASP A 227 31.60 -38.20 0.66
CA ASP A 227 31.37 -37.77 2.03
C ASP A 227 30.73 -36.38 2.11
N ASP A 228 30.23 -36.02 3.29
CA ASP A 228 29.47 -34.78 3.46
C ASP A 228 30.36 -33.54 3.25
N GLU A 229 31.64 -33.57 3.54
CA GLU A 229 32.58 -32.47 3.36
C GLU A 229 32.82 -32.19 1.87
N THR A 230 33.01 -33.23 1.08
CA THR A 230 33.14 -33.14 -0.39
C THR A 230 31.86 -32.66 -1.05
N LYS A 231 30.67 -33.06 -0.55
CA LYS A 231 29.37 -32.55 -1.03
C LYS A 231 29.27 -31.05 -0.81
N ASP A 232 29.58 -30.58 0.40
CA ASP A 232 29.54 -29.17 0.77
C ASP A 232 30.56 -28.32 -0.05
N GLU A 233 31.72 -28.89 -0.40
CA GLU A 233 32.69 -28.23 -1.27
C GLU A 233 32.18 -28.08 -2.69
N ILE A 234 31.59 -29.13 -3.26
CA ILE A 234 31.03 -29.11 -4.61
C ILE A 234 29.86 -28.14 -4.67
N GLU A 235 28.96 -28.15 -3.68
CA GLU A 235 27.83 -27.19 -3.60
C GLU A 235 28.33 -25.74 -3.51
N ARG A 236 29.34 -25.44 -2.69
CA ARG A 236 29.96 -24.12 -2.59
C ARG A 236 30.66 -23.70 -3.89
N ALA A 237 31.43 -24.60 -4.52
CA ALA A 237 32.11 -24.31 -5.78
C ALA A 237 31.09 -24.04 -6.91
N PHE A 238 30.01 -24.80 -6.95
CA PHE A 238 28.95 -24.63 -7.94
C PHE A 238 28.20 -23.31 -7.70
N ASN A 239 27.79 -23.03 -6.46
CA ASN A 239 27.14 -21.77 -6.08
C ASN A 239 28.06 -20.57 -6.37
N SER A 240 29.37 -20.65 -6.14
CA SER A 240 30.30 -19.57 -6.43
C SER A 240 30.45 -19.25 -7.92
N LYS A 241 30.32 -20.28 -8.79
CA LYS A 241 30.46 -20.12 -10.25
C LYS A 241 29.17 -19.77 -10.95
N PHE A 242 28.03 -20.22 -10.43
CA PHE A 242 26.74 -20.12 -11.09
C PHE A 242 25.72 -19.25 -10.33
N ALA A 243 26.00 -18.85 -9.09
CA ALA A 243 25.17 -17.92 -8.30
C ALA A 243 25.59 -16.47 -8.51
N GLY A 244 25.83 -16.06 -9.75
CA GLY A 244 25.77 -14.65 -10.10
C GLY A 244 24.31 -14.19 -10.02
N SER A 245 24.08 -12.91 -9.69
CA SER A 245 22.74 -12.32 -9.54
C SER A 245 21.85 -12.47 -10.80
N GLU A 246 22.40 -12.88 -11.91
CA GLU A 246 21.71 -13.07 -13.19
C GLU A 246 21.36 -14.53 -13.52
N ASN A 247 21.86 -15.54 -12.77
CA ASN A 247 21.71 -16.96 -13.10
C ASN A 247 21.13 -17.82 -11.97
N ALA A 248 20.39 -17.28 -11.05
CA ALA A 248 19.81 -18.02 -9.92
C ALA A 248 18.63 -18.93 -10.33
N GLY A 249 18.90 -19.91 -11.18
CA GLY A 249 18.02 -21.06 -11.36
C GLY A 249 18.05 -21.93 -10.08
N ARG A 250 16.94 -22.59 -9.76
CA ARG A 250 16.92 -23.55 -8.65
C ARG A 250 17.67 -24.81 -9.09
N ILE A 251 18.84 -25.09 -8.46
CA ILE A 251 19.63 -26.25 -8.73
C ILE A 251 19.46 -27.22 -7.57
N ALA A 252 19.06 -28.45 -7.88
CA ALA A 252 19.05 -29.56 -6.93
C ALA A 252 20.19 -30.52 -7.28
N PHE A 253 20.99 -30.88 -6.29
CA PHE A 253 22.05 -31.85 -6.46
C PHE A 253 21.59 -33.24 -6.00
N CYS A 254 21.77 -34.25 -6.86
CA CYS A 254 21.48 -35.65 -6.55
C CYS A 254 22.75 -36.45 -6.69
N TRP A 255 23.12 -37.19 -5.63
CA TRP A 255 24.27 -38.04 -5.59
C TRP A 255 23.83 -39.50 -5.71
N ASN A 256 24.27 -40.19 -6.76
CA ASN A 256 23.86 -41.55 -7.07
C ASN A 256 25.08 -42.47 -7.15
N GLU A 257 24.90 -43.72 -6.76
CA GLU A 257 25.99 -44.73 -6.86
C GLU A 257 26.33 -45.02 -8.31
N ASN A 258 25.35 -45.03 -9.19
CA ASN A 258 25.51 -45.29 -10.62
C ASN A 258 24.38 -44.59 -11.42
N LYS A 259 24.47 -44.67 -12.75
CA LYS A 259 23.50 -44.05 -13.66
C LYS A 259 22.10 -44.69 -13.58
N GLU A 260 22.02 -45.97 -13.20
CA GLU A 260 20.74 -46.70 -13.10
C GLU A 260 19.93 -46.28 -11.85
N SER A 261 20.62 -45.79 -10.83
CA SER A 261 20.00 -45.26 -9.61
C SER A 261 19.74 -43.73 -9.68
N ALA A 262 19.98 -43.11 -10.84
CA ALA A 262 19.79 -41.67 -11.00
C ALA A 262 18.35 -41.23 -10.72
N THR A 263 18.20 -40.13 -9.99
CA THR A 263 16.92 -39.52 -9.73
C THR A 263 16.41 -38.90 -11.02
N THR A 264 15.33 -39.45 -11.57
CA THR A 264 14.60 -38.83 -12.71
C THR A 264 13.49 -37.98 -12.17
N LEU A 265 13.40 -36.76 -12.65
CA LEU A 265 12.24 -35.90 -12.45
C LEU A 265 11.43 -35.93 -13.72
N ASP A 266 10.25 -36.51 -13.67
CA ASP A 266 9.27 -36.28 -14.72
C ASP A 266 8.98 -34.79 -14.76
N LYS A 267 9.16 -34.17 -15.94
CA LYS A 267 8.75 -32.77 -16.13
C LYS A 267 7.28 -32.74 -15.80
N LEU A 268 6.94 -32.13 -14.68
CA LEU A 268 5.61 -31.58 -14.53
C LEU A 268 5.44 -30.61 -15.71
N GLU A 269 4.61 -31.00 -16.67
CA GLU A 269 4.21 -30.09 -17.74
C GLU A 269 3.69 -28.84 -17.05
N VAL A 270 4.44 -27.78 -17.21
CA VAL A 270 4.09 -26.47 -16.70
C VAL A 270 2.99 -25.95 -17.62
N ASP A 271 1.79 -26.41 -17.32
CA ASP A 271 0.55 -25.98 -17.94
C ASP A 271 0.52 -24.42 -17.98
N ASN A 272 0.28 -23.85 -19.13
CA ASN A 272 0.08 -22.42 -19.47
C ASN A 272 0.13 -21.42 -18.30
N PHE A 273 1.30 -21.26 -17.66
CA PHE A 273 1.49 -20.31 -16.54
C PHE A 273 1.14 -18.89 -16.98
N GLY A 274 1.45 -18.53 -18.23
CA GLY A 274 1.16 -17.21 -18.76
C GLY A 274 -0.34 -16.84 -18.71
N ASP A 275 -1.20 -17.76 -19.11
CA ASP A 275 -2.66 -17.52 -19.12
C ASP A 275 -3.22 -17.45 -17.68
N ARG A 276 -2.70 -18.29 -16.77
CA ARG A 276 -3.10 -18.26 -15.36
C ARG A 276 -2.71 -16.95 -14.68
N TYR A 277 -1.48 -16.47 -14.90
CA TYR A 277 -1.04 -15.19 -14.35
C TYR A 277 -1.80 -14.01 -14.94
N SER A 278 -2.07 -14.02 -16.24
CA SER A 278 -2.88 -13.00 -16.91
C SER A 278 -4.29 -12.96 -16.33
N SER A 279 -4.94 -14.11 -16.16
CA SER A 279 -6.27 -14.19 -15.54
C SER A 279 -6.27 -13.71 -14.10
N LEU A 280 -5.25 -14.08 -13.31
CA LEU A 280 -5.12 -13.67 -11.91
C LEU A 280 -4.87 -12.16 -11.80
N ALA A 281 -4.01 -11.60 -12.64
CA ALA A 281 -3.75 -10.16 -12.70
C ALA A 281 -5.02 -9.37 -13.03
N LYS A 282 -5.79 -9.85 -14.03
CA LYS A 282 -7.07 -9.26 -14.41
C LYS A 282 -8.08 -9.30 -13.27
N HIS A 283 -8.21 -10.45 -12.60
CA HIS A 283 -9.08 -10.61 -11.45
C HIS A 283 -8.67 -9.67 -10.29
N SER A 284 -7.39 -9.61 -9.95
CA SER A 284 -6.88 -8.74 -8.88
C SER A 284 -7.17 -7.28 -9.16
N ARG A 285 -6.93 -6.82 -10.39
CA ARG A 285 -7.26 -5.47 -10.85
C ARG A 285 -8.74 -5.16 -10.68
N GLN A 286 -9.62 -6.07 -11.11
CA GLN A 286 -11.06 -5.90 -10.98
C GLN A 286 -11.49 -5.79 -9.52
N GLN A 287 -10.90 -6.57 -8.60
CA GLN A 287 -11.19 -6.50 -7.17
C GLN A 287 -10.77 -5.15 -6.56
N ILE A 288 -9.64 -4.59 -6.99
CA ILE A 288 -9.19 -3.27 -6.54
C ILE A 288 -10.20 -2.20 -6.97
N PHE A 289 -10.61 -2.17 -8.24
CA PHE A 289 -11.62 -1.22 -8.71
C PHE A 289 -12.96 -1.37 -7.99
N THR A 290 -13.39 -2.61 -7.73
CA THR A 290 -14.62 -2.90 -6.99
C THR A 290 -14.57 -2.31 -5.58
N ALA A 291 -13.45 -2.42 -4.89
CA ALA A 291 -13.30 -1.86 -3.53
C ALA A 291 -13.45 -0.33 -3.51
N PHE A 292 -12.97 0.36 -4.53
CA PHE A 292 -13.14 1.80 -4.70
C PHE A 292 -14.50 2.20 -5.30
N ARG A 293 -15.34 1.24 -5.71
CA ARG A 293 -16.58 1.49 -6.49
C ARG A 293 -16.29 2.30 -7.76
N ALA A 294 -15.13 2.09 -8.34
CA ALA A 294 -14.61 2.83 -9.46
C ALA A 294 -14.76 2.03 -10.77
N ASN A 295 -15.04 2.72 -11.87
CA ASN A 295 -14.98 2.12 -13.18
C ASN A 295 -13.56 2.29 -13.75
N PRO A 296 -12.90 1.22 -14.24
CA PRO A 296 -11.55 1.28 -14.80
C PRO A 296 -11.35 2.36 -15.87
N ASN A 297 -12.37 2.61 -16.69
CA ASN A 297 -12.30 3.58 -17.78
C ASN A 297 -12.14 5.03 -17.30
N LEU A 298 -12.58 5.35 -16.07
CA LEU A 298 -12.36 6.67 -15.47
C LEU A 298 -10.89 6.95 -15.16
N PHE A 299 -10.05 5.91 -15.16
CA PHE A 299 -8.63 5.95 -14.84
C PHE A 299 -7.74 5.60 -16.04
N GLY A 300 -8.30 5.66 -17.26
CA GLY A 300 -7.56 5.40 -18.50
C GLY A 300 -7.19 3.93 -18.72
N ILE A 301 -7.80 3.00 -18.00
CA ILE A 301 -7.54 1.57 -18.13
C ILE A 301 -8.60 0.97 -19.03
N PRO A 302 -8.22 0.47 -20.24
CA PRO A 302 -9.18 -0.11 -21.17
C PRO A 302 -9.79 -1.39 -20.59
N THR A 303 -11.10 -1.53 -20.78
CA THR A 303 -11.83 -2.77 -20.52
C THR A 303 -11.94 -3.57 -21.81
N ASP A 304 -12.13 -4.89 -21.71
CA ASP A 304 -12.23 -5.78 -22.89
C ASP A 304 -13.49 -5.54 -23.76
N SER A 305 -14.38 -4.64 -23.36
CA SER A 305 -15.56 -4.26 -24.15
C SER A 305 -15.19 -3.30 -25.27
N LEU A 306 -15.67 -3.58 -26.46
CA LEU A 306 -15.54 -2.76 -27.68
C LEU A 306 -16.19 -1.38 -27.45
N GLY A 307 -15.37 -0.38 -27.13
CA GLY A 307 -15.79 1.02 -27.07
C GLY A 307 -16.62 1.36 -25.84
N PHE A 308 -16.24 2.42 -25.20
CA PHE A 308 -17.01 3.05 -24.11
C PHE A 308 -17.76 4.22 -24.74
N SER A 309 -19.08 4.23 -24.63
CA SER A 309 -19.83 5.37 -25.12
C SER A 309 -19.63 6.57 -24.19
N SER A 310 -19.73 7.78 -24.72
CA SER A 310 -19.66 9.01 -23.91
C SER A 310 -20.71 8.99 -22.78
N GLU A 311 -21.90 8.46 -23.04
CA GLU A 311 -22.98 8.34 -22.06
C GLU A 311 -22.66 7.39 -20.90
N GLU A 312 -21.99 6.27 -21.20
CA GLU A 312 -21.52 5.33 -20.15
C GLU A 312 -20.42 5.95 -19.28
N TYR A 313 -19.51 6.69 -19.91
CA TYR A 313 -18.47 7.43 -19.17
C TYR A 313 -19.07 8.47 -18.25
N GLU A 314 -19.98 9.30 -18.74
CA GLU A 314 -20.68 10.29 -17.92
C GLU A 314 -21.45 9.65 -16.77
N SER A 315 -22.17 8.55 -17.04
CA SER A 315 -22.94 7.85 -16.02
C SER A 315 -22.03 7.24 -14.93
N ALA A 316 -20.91 6.62 -15.32
CA ALA A 316 -19.92 6.09 -14.40
C ALA A 316 -19.27 7.22 -13.59
N PHE A 317 -18.92 8.33 -14.21
CA PHE A 317 -18.39 9.51 -13.54
C PHE A 317 -19.38 10.10 -12.53
N LYS A 318 -20.64 10.31 -12.92
CA LYS A 318 -21.70 10.84 -12.04
C LYS A 318 -21.90 9.95 -10.81
N LEU A 319 -21.90 8.63 -10.99
CA LEU A 319 -22.01 7.68 -9.88
C LEU A 319 -20.80 7.74 -8.94
N PHE A 320 -19.59 7.68 -9.49
CA PHE A 320 -18.34 7.73 -8.73
C PHE A 320 -18.21 9.05 -7.98
N ASN A 321 -18.48 10.18 -8.65
CA ASN A 321 -18.46 11.50 -8.04
C ASN A 321 -19.45 11.59 -6.87
N ARG A 322 -20.70 11.11 -7.05
CA ARG A 322 -21.74 11.17 -6.02
C ARG A 322 -21.44 10.27 -4.81
N THR A 323 -20.87 9.08 -5.04
CA THR A 323 -20.75 8.04 -3.99
C THR A 323 -19.40 8.01 -3.32
N VAL A 324 -18.34 8.52 -3.96
CA VAL A 324 -16.96 8.48 -3.45
C VAL A 324 -16.35 9.86 -3.29
N ILE A 325 -16.39 10.68 -4.35
CA ILE A 325 -15.63 11.94 -4.37
C ILE A 325 -16.30 13.03 -3.51
N ARG A 326 -17.58 13.33 -3.75
CA ARG A 326 -18.31 14.34 -2.96
C ARG A 326 -18.34 14.05 -1.46
N PRO A 327 -18.53 12.79 -1.00
CA PRO A 327 -18.38 12.49 0.41
C PRO A 327 -16.99 12.76 0.97
N ALA A 328 -15.92 12.52 0.20
CA ALA A 328 -14.55 12.84 0.61
C ALA A 328 -14.33 14.35 0.68
N GLN A 329 -14.73 15.10 -0.36
CA GLN A 329 -14.70 16.57 -0.37
C GLN A 329 -15.43 17.15 0.85
N LYS A 330 -16.66 16.67 1.11
CA LYS A 330 -17.45 17.13 2.24
C LYS A 330 -16.72 16.94 3.58
N ARG A 331 -16.09 15.79 3.80
CA ARG A 331 -15.35 15.52 5.05
C ARG A 331 -14.17 16.45 5.24
N ILE A 332 -13.45 16.78 4.16
CA ILE A 332 -12.32 17.71 4.20
C ILE A 332 -12.82 19.13 4.47
N CYS A 333 -13.90 19.55 3.79
CA CYS A 333 -14.50 20.86 4.03
C CYS A 333 -15.07 20.99 5.47
N ASP A 334 -15.86 20.00 5.92
CA ASP A 334 -16.43 19.99 7.28
C ASP A 334 -15.32 20.07 8.35
N ALA A 335 -14.17 19.40 8.13
CA ALA A 335 -13.02 19.46 9.05
C ALA A 335 -12.44 20.88 9.15
N LEU A 336 -12.30 21.57 8.03
CA LEU A 336 -11.78 22.95 8.01
C LEU A 336 -12.81 23.94 8.53
N ASP A 337 -14.10 23.73 8.26
CA ASP A 337 -15.18 24.52 8.84
C ASP A 337 -15.18 24.42 10.38
N GLU A 338 -14.99 23.21 10.93
CA GLU A 338 -14.87 23.00 12.38
C GLU A 338 -13.60 23.66 12.95
N ILE A 339 -12.47 23.55 12.27
CA ILE A 339 -11.20 24.13 12.71
C ILE A 339 -11.27 25.64 12.77
N PHE A 340 -11.80 26.27 11.74
CA PHE A 340 -11.89 27.75 11.68
C PHE A 340 -13.14 28.33 12.34
N GLY A 341 -14.12 27.48 12.68
CA GLY A 341 -15.41 27.91 13.24
C GLY A 341 -16.23 28.77 12.26
N ALA A 342 -16.06 28.53 10.97
CA ALA A 342 -16.70 29.33 9.90
C ALA A 342 -17.18 28.37 8.79
N GLU A 343 -18.46 28.48 8.44
CA GLU A 343 -19.05 27.76 7.31
C GLU A 343 -18.41 28.25 5.99
N GLY A 344 -18.00 27.32 5.12
CA GLY A 344 -17.30 27.64 3.88
C GLY A 344 -15.85 28.07 4.10
N ALA A 345 -15.22 27.69 5.22
CA ALA A 345 -13.78 27.90 5.44
C ALA A 345 -12.95 27.37 4.28
N LEU A 346 -13.39 26.26 3.69
CA LEU A 346 -12.92 25.72 2.42
C LEU A 346 -14.09 25.31 1.54
N SER A 347 -14.04 25.63 0.26
CA SER A 347 -14.99 25.20 -0.77
C SER A 347 -14.25 24.62 -1.96
N ILE A 348 -14.71 23.47 -2.43
CA ILE A 348 -14.12 22.78 -3.57
C ILE A 348 -15.17 22.75 -4.68
N LYS A 349 -14.86 23.34 -5.83
CA LYS A 349 -15.69 23.19 -7.03
C LYS A 349 -15.53 21.78 -7.57
N PRO A 350 -16.63 21.04 -7.75
CA PRO A 350 -16.56 19.71 -8.30
C PRO A 350 -15.87 19.69 -9.66
N PHE A 351 -15.16 18.62 -9.94
CA PHE A 351 -14.59 18.37 -11.26
C PHE A 351 -15.70 18.31 -12.30
N THR A 352 -15.55 19.05 -13.42
CA THR A 352 -16.54 19.17 -14.51
C THR A 352 -16.00 18.47 -15.74
N LEU A 353 -16.78 17.64 -16.39
CA LEU A 353 -16.41 17.07 -17.70
C LEU A 353 -16.56 18.15 -18.77
N GLU A 354 -15.57 18.25 -19.66
CA GLU A 354 -15.68 19.13 -20.83
C GLU A 354 -16.94 18.77 -21.63
N GLY A 355 -17.78 19.76 -21.92
CA GLY A 355 -19.09 19.57 -22.55
C GLY A 355 -20.29 19.82 -21.63
N GLU A 356 -20.16 19.80 -20.29
CA GLU A 356 -21.21 20.27 -19.39
C GLU A 356 -21.26 21.81 -19.30
N ILE A 357 -20.14 22.48 -19.61
CA ILE A 357 -20.03 23.95 -19.58
C ILE A 357 -20.97 24.62 -20.60
N GLU A 358 -21.17 23.99 -21.78
CA GLU A 358 -22.04 24.54 -22.82
C GLU A 358 -23.54 24.45 -22.50
N LYS A 359 -23.95 23.52 -21.59
CA LYS A 359 -25.37 23.36 -21.21
C LYS A 359 -25.83 24.30 -20.11
N THR A 360 -24.91 24.94 -19.40
CA THR A 360 -25.26 25.83 -18.27
C THR A 360 -25.37 27.31 -18.72
N VAL A 361 -25.02 27.65 -19.94
CA VAL A 361 -25.05 29.01 -20.51
C VAL A 361 -26.23 29.22 -21.48
N GLN A 362 -27.09 28.22 -21.68
CA GLN A 362 -28.36 28.35 -22.38
C GLN A 362 -29.53 28.33 -21.38
#